data_53d9e34229973c367b70302f75f92ea7
#
_entry.id   53d9e34229973c367b70302f75f92ea7
#
_cell.length_a   1.000
_cell.length_b   1.000
_cell.length_c   1.000
_cell.angle_alpha   90.00
_cell.angle_beta   90.00
_cell.angle_gamma   90.00
#
_symmetry.space_group_name_H-M   'P 1'
#
loop_
_entity.id
_entity.type
_entity.pdbx_description
1 polymer ?
#
loop_
_entity_poly.entity_id
_entity_poly.type
_entity_poly.pdbx_seq_one_letter_code
_entity_poly.pdbx_strand_id
1 'polypeptide(L)'
;KLSYESNKEFTIKELNNFIKEIEPDSYLSQEEVPIKKEYHLSILILGIVICLLGYFLKINDNVKLALYIISYVLLLYRTFLNSIKLLIKSKTINENLLITISCLGAFFTNNVLEGAMVISLYTIGKILEEKAINNSRKSIKDLLDIKQSYANLKKGNTTSKIDVEDIKINDLLIVKKGEKIPVDGVIVKGSTYLDMSSLTGESAF
;
A
#
# COMPACT_ATOMS: atom_id res chain seq x y z
N LYS A 1 4.38 -11.10 -9.46
CA LYS A 1 4.09 -12.45 -10.00
C LYS A 1 5.31 -13.30 -9.70
N LEU A 2 5.19 -14.30 -8.82
CA LEU A 2 6.20 -15.30 -8.61
C LEU A 2 6.00 -16.38 -9.68
N SER A 3 6.99 -16.61 -10.52
CA SER A 3 7.04 -17.75 -11.43
C SER A 3 8.02 -18.76 -10.86
N TYR A 4 7.63 -20.02 -10.82
CA TYR A 4 8.48 -21.11 -10.40
C TYR A 4 8.39 -22.24 -11.45
N GLU A 5 9.51 -22.92 -11.69
CA GLU A 5 9.54 -24.13 -12.48
C GLU A 5 9.59 -25.32 -11.53
N SER A 6 8.59 -26.16 -11.57
CA SER A 6 8.52 -27.38 -10.77
C SER A 6 7.75 -28.47 -11.49
N ASN A 7 8.16 -29.70 -11.31
CA ASN A 7 7.46 -30.89 -11.78
C ASN A 7 6.24 -31.27 -10.92
N LYS A 8 5.93 -30.49 -9.88
CA LYS A 8 4.77 -30.67 -8.99
C LYS A 8 3.97 -29.38 -8.90
N GLU A 9 2.65 -29.48 -8.95
CA GLU A 9 1.75 -28.39 -8.61
C GLU A 9 1.76 -28.20 -7.10
N PHE A 10 2.17 -27.00 -6.64
CA PHE A 10 2.13 -26.62 -5.24
C PHE A 10 0.84 -25.90 -4.92
N THR A 11 0.22 -26.28 -3.83
CA THR A 11 -0.91 -25.52 -3.29
C THR A 11 -0.42 -24.22 -2.66
N ILE A 12 -1.24 -23.15 -2.72
CA ILE A 12 -0.91 -21.84 -2.11
C ILE A 12 -0.53 -21.97 -0.62
N LYS A 13 -1.11 -22.94 0.09
CA LYS A 13 -0.74 -23.23 1.49
C LYS A 13 0.70 -23.71 1.64
N GLU A 14 1.17 -24.55 0.74
CA GLU A 14 2.55 -25.06 0.77
C GLU A 14 3.55 -23.97 0.41
N LEU A 15 3.24 -23.15 -0.62
CA LEU A 15 4.04 -21.99 -0.97
C LEU A 15 4.10 -20.97 0.16
N ASN A 16 3.01 -20.74 0.87
CA ASN A 16 2.99 -19.86 2.03
C ASN A 16 3.83 -20.39 3.21
N ASN A 17 3.93 -21.70 3.38
CA ASN A 17 4.80 -22.28 4.40
C ASN A 17 6.28 -22.04 4.07
N PHE A 18 6.68 -22.20 2.81
CA PHE A 18 8.05 -21.89 2.36
C PHE A 18 8.38 -20.40 2.51
N ILE A 19 7.44 -19.52 2.16
CA ILE A 19 7.65 -18.07 2.29
C ILE A 19 7.80 -17.66 3.75
N LYS A 20 7.01 -18.26 4.66
CA LYS A 20 7.09 -17.97 6.10
C LYS A 20 8.41 -18.40 6.75
N GLU A 21 9.11 -19.37 6.19
CA GLU A 21 10.47 -19.76 6.64
C GLU A 21 11.50 -18.68 6.31
N ILE A 22 11.32 -17.97 5.19
CA ILE A 22 12.25 -16.92 4.72
C ILE A 22 11.83 -15.55 5.25
N GLU A 23 10.55 -15.23 5.13
CA GLU A 23 9.94 -13.97 5.58
C GLU A 23 8.66 -14.26 6.37
N PRO A 24 8.71 -14.26 7.72
CA PRO A 24 7.58 -14.64 8.57
C PRO A 24 6.31 -13.80 8.39
N ASP A 25 6.44 -12.58 7.90
CA ASP A 25 5.34 -11.63 7.72
C ASP A 25 4.79 -11.58 6.29
N SER A 26 5.39 -12.31 5.36
CA SER A 26 4.97 -12.36 3.96
C SER A 26 4.04 -13.56 3.70
N TYR A 27 3.05 -13.36 2.84
CA TYR A 27 2.16 -14.43 2.40
C TYR A 27 1.62 -14.16 0.99
N LEU A 28 1.34 -15.25 0.27
CA LEU A 28 0.65 -15.22 -1.02
C LEU A 28 -0.86 -15.26 -0.78
N SER A 29 -1.58 -14.35 -1.40
CA SER A 29 -3.04 -14.35 -1.46
C SER A 29 -3.50 -14.30 -2.90
N GLN A 30 -4.58 -15.00 -3.24
CA GLN A 30 -5.26 -14.88 -4.54
C GLN A 30 -6.10 -13.59 -4.62
N GLU A 31 -6.52 -13.09 -3.46
CA GLU A 31 -7.30 -11.85 -3.38
C GLU A 31 -6.39 -10.66 -3.08
N GLU A 32 -6.73 -9.50 -3.64
CA GLU A 32 -6.07 -8.26 -3.28
C GLU A 32 -6.32 -7.95 -1.81
N VAL A 33 -5.26 -8.00 -1.02
CA VAL A 33 -5.36 -7.58 0.39
C VAL A 33 -5.47 -6.06 0.41
N PRO A 34 -6.57 -5.50 0.93
CA PRO A 34 -6.72 -4.07 1.01
C PRO A 34 -5.61 -3.48 1.89
N ILE A 35 -4.92 -2.48 1.37
CA ILE A 35 -3.85 -1.79 2.11
C ILE A 35 -4.51 -1.09 3.30
N LYS A 36 -4.26 -1.61 4.48
CA LYS A 36 -4.79 -1.05 5.72
C LYS A 36 -4.06 0.26 6.00
N LYS A 37 -4.77 1.37 5.93
CA LYS A 37 -4.22 2.66 6.37
C LYS A 37 -3.97 2.59 7.88
N GLU A 38 -2.72 2.67 8.28
CA GLU A 38 -2.36 2.61 9.71
C GLU A 38 -2.51 3.95 10.39
N TYR A 39 -2.31 5.06 9.67
CA TYR A 39 -2.32 6.41 10.24
C TYR A 39 -3.45 7.25 9.66
N HIS A 40 -4.22 7.89 10.55
CA HIS A 40 -5.30 8.80 10.18
C HIS A 40 -4.91 10.25 10.49
N LEU A 41 -4.85 11.07 9.45
CA LEU A 41 -4.53 12.50 9.55
C LEU A 41 -5.49 13.25 10.50
N SER A 42 -6.76 12.85 10.54
CA SER A 42 -7.77 13.46 11.42
C SER A 42 -7.45 13.28 12.90
N ILE A 43 -7.00 12.10 13.32
CA ILE A 43 -6.63 11.83 14.71
C ILE A 43 -5.37 12.61 15.10
N LEU A 44 -4.40 12.70 14.18
CA LEU A 44 -3.19 13.50 14.37
C LEU A 44 -3.54 14.97 14.60
N ILE A 45 -4.35 15.56 13.71
CA ILE A 45 -4.76 16.97 13.83
C ILE A 45 -5.49 17.20 15.14
N LEU A 46 -6.43 16.32 15.50
CA LEU A 46 -7.18 16.41 16.75
C LEU A 46 -6.24 16.38 17.98
N GLY A 47 -5.29 15.46 18.01
CA GLY A 47 -4.31 15.34 19.08
C GLY A 47 -3.44 16.59 19.21
N ILE A 48 -2.96 17.16 18.10
CA ILE A 48 -2.18 18.40 18.08
C ILE A 48 -3.02 19.57 18.61
N VAL A 49 -4.26 19.72 18.12
CA VAL A 49 -5.16 20.82 18.56
C VAL A 49 -5.41 20.76 20.06
N ILE A 50 -5.70 19.57 20.62
CA ILE A 50 -5.91 19.41 22.06
C ILE A 50 -4.65 19.77 22.84
N CYS A 51 -3.45 19.38 22.37
CA CYS A 51 -2.19 19.74 22.99
C CYS A 51 -1.98 21.27 23.03
N LEU A 52 -2.22 21.93 21.90
CA LEU A 52 -2.09 23.38 21.78
C LEU A 52 -3.12 24.12 22.65
N LEU A 53 -4.35 23.63 22.73
CA LEU A 53 -5.36 24.19 23.66
C LEU A 53 -4.89 24.12 25.10
N GLY A 54 -4.33 22.97 25.53
CA GLY A 54 -3.74 22.84 26.88
C GLY A 54 -2.56 23.78 27.13
N TYR A 55 -1.83 24.18 26.08
CA TYR A 55 -0.69 25.09 26.21
C TYR A 55 -1.12 26.56 26.24
N PHE A 56 -1.99 26.99 25.34
CA PHE A 56 -2.35 28.40 25.17
C PHE A 56 -3.44 28.88 26.12
N LEU A 57 -4.33 27.99 26.55
CA LEU A 57 -5.40 28.37 27.47
C LEU A 57 -4.87 28.48 28.93
N LYS A 58 -5.17 29.60 29.57
CA LYS A 58 -4.92 29.81 31.02
C LYS A 58 -6.01 29.13 31.82
N ILE A 59 -5.94 27.80 31.93
CA ILE A 59 -6.90 26.97 32.66
C ILE A 59 -6.25 26.33 33.87
N ASN A 60 -7.08 25.75 34.74
CA ASN A 60 -6.64 25.09 35.95
C ASN A 60 -5.67 23.94 35.63
N ASP A 61 -4.60 23.79 36.45
CA ASP A 61 -3.53 22.80 36.21
C ASP A 61 -4.07 21.36 36.06
N ASN A 62 -5.11 20.99 36.79
CA ASN A 62 -5.74 19.68 36.69
C ASN A 62 -6.39 19.45 35.30
N VAL A 63 -7.06 20.49 34.78
CA VAL A 63 -7.70 20.44 33.45
C VAL A 63 -6.63 20.41 32.35
N LYS A 64 -5.57 21.19 32.52
CA LYS A 64 -4.42 21.22 31.63
C LYS A 64 -3.75 19.84 31.52
N LEU A 65 -3.51 19.21 32.68
CA LEU A 65 -2.94 17.86 32.74
C LEU A 65 -3.86 16.83 32.02
N ALA A 66 -5.17 16.92 32.23
CA ALA A 66 -6.12 16.04 31.58
C ALA A 66 -6.09 16.19 30.04
N LEU A 67 -6.01 17.44 29.53
CA LEU A 67 -5.89 17.71 28.10
C LEU A 67 -4.59 17.11 27.52
N TYR A 68 -3.47 17.24 28.24
CA TYR A 68 -2.21 16.66 27.81
C TYR A 68 -2.25 15.13 27.77
N ILE A 69 -2.84 14.48 28.76
CA ILE A 69 -3.01 13.03 28.79
C ILE A 69 -3.87 12.58 27.59
N ILE A 70 -5.00 13.25 27.34
CA ILE A 70 -5.88 12.92 26.21
C ILE A 70 -5.14 13.10 24.89
N SER A 71 -4.42 14.19 24.68
CA SER A 71 -3.62 14.44 23.49
C SER A 71 -2.58 13.34 23.28
N TYR A 72 -1.82 12.99 24.30
CA TYR A 72 -0.79 11.94 24.22
C TYR A 72 -1.37 10.56 23.94
N VAL A 73 -2.50 10.22 24.56
CA VAL A 73 -3.20 8.97 24.25
C VAL A 73 -3.60 8.93 22.78
N LEU A 74 -4.15 10.01 22.23
CA LEU A 74 -4.54 10.07 20.82
C LEU A 74 -3.34 9.96 19.87
N LEU A 75 -2.25 10.66 20.18
CA LEU A 75 -1.06 10.71 19.33
C LEU A 75 -0.24 9.42 19.40
N LEU A 76 -0.04 8.87 20.60
CA LEU A 76 0.84 7.71 20.84
C LEU A 76 0.14 6.36 20.67
N TYR A 77 -1.18 6.29 20.77
CA TYR A 77 -1.94 5.05 20.84
C TYR A 77 -1.50 3.99 19.81
N ARG A 78 -1.41 4.36 18.54
CA ARG A 78 -1.02 3.44 17.48
C ARG A 78 0.45 3.06 17.50
N THR A 79 1.33 4.05 17.69
CA THR A 79 2.76 3.83 17.77
C THR A 79 3.10 2.94 18.97
N PHE A 80 2.44 3.16 20.10
CA PHE A 80 2.56 2.34 21.29
C PHE A 80 2.11 0.89 21.08
N LEU A 81 0.92 0.68 20.49
CA LEU A 81 0.42 -0.67 20.21
C LEU A 81 1.31 -1.42 19.22
N ASN A 82 1.80 -0.74 18.17
CA ASN A 82 2.70 -1.34 17.19
C ASN A 82 4.05 -1.66 17.82
N SER A 83 4.57 -0.81 18.70
CA SER A 83 5.83 -1.07 19.40
C SER A 83 5.74 -2.32 20.27
N ILE A 84 4.65 -2.49 21.04
CA ILE A 84 4.44 -3.68 21.89
C ILE A 84 4.28 -4.95 21.03
N LYS A 85 3.45 -4.89 19.98
CA LYS A 85 3.25 -6.04 19.09
C LYS A 85 4.56 -6.53 18.49
N LEU A 86 5.38 -5.61 17.98
CA LEU A 86 6.68 -5.96 17.38
C LEU A 86 7.68 -6.45 18.42
N LEU A 87 7.71 -5.83 19.61
CA LEU A 87 8.57 -6.27 20.69
C LEU A 87 8.27 -7.71 21.12
N ILE A 88 6.98 -8.06 21.27
CA ILE A 88 6.55 -9.40 21.67
C ILE A 88 6.81 -10.41 20.54
N LYS A 89 6.53 -10.05 19.28
CA LYS A 89 6.61 -10.96 18.14
C LYS A 89 8.04 -11.19 17.67
N SER A 90 8.81 -10.12 17.51
CA SER A 90 10.16 -10.16 16.92
C SER A 90 11.29 -10.10 17.94
N LYS A 91 10.99 -9.79 19.21
CA LYS A 91 11.98 -9.57 20.29
C LYS A 91 13.06 -8.54 19.91
N THR A 92 12.79 -7.66 18.96
CA THR A 92 13.70 -6.63 18.50
C THR A 92 13.21 -5.25 18.90
N ILE A 93 14.15 -4.37 19.23
CA ILE A 93 13.89 -2.96 19.49
C ILE A 93 13.69 -2.29 18.13
N ASN A 94 12.55 -1.62 17.97
CA ASN A 94 12.20 -0.91 16.75
C ASN A 94 12.05 0.59 16.99
N GLU A 95 11.96 1.36 15.93
CA GLU A 95 11.79 2.81 15.97
C GLU A 95 10.54 3.26 16.74
N ASN A 96 9.41 2.49 16.63
CA ASN A 96 8.17 2.80 17.34
C ASN A 96 8.36 2.77 18.85
N LEU A 97 9.13 1.80 19.38
CA LEU A 97 9.43 1.69 20.79
C LEU A 97 10.30 2.85 21.25
N LEU A 98 11.33 3.20 20.47
CA LEU A 98 12.24 4.29 20.80
C LEU A 98 11.49 5.63 20.91
N ILE A 99 10.64 5.92 19.92
CA ILE A 99 9.82 7.13 19.89
C ILE A 99 8.83 7.15 21.05
N THR A 100 8.19 6.00 21.36
CA THR A 100 7.27 5.90 22.49
C THR A 100 7.96 6.23 23.80
N ILE A 101 9.14 5.65 24.07
CA ILE A 101 9.92 5.92 25.28
C ILE A 101 10.32 7.40 25.34
N SER A 102 10.79 7.97 24.23
CA SER A 102 11.19 9.37 24.16
C SER A 102 10.03 10.33 24.46
N CYS A 103 8.85 10.07 23.90
CA CYS A 103 7.65 10.88 24.15
C CYS A 103 7.15 10.75 25.58
N LEU A 104 7.16 9.54 26.17
CA LEU A 104 6.83 9.36 27.59
C LEU A 104 7.86 10.07 28.49
N GLY A 105 9.13 10.00 28.16
CA GLY A 105 10.18 10.74 28.86
C GLY A 105 9.94 12.25 28.84
N ALA A 106 9.60 12.81 27.68
CA ALA A 106 9.25 14.22 27.54
C ALA A 106 8.01 14.61 28.39
N PHE A 107 7.00 13.73 28.46
CA PHE A 107 5.82 13.93 29.29
C PHE A 107 6.20 14.02 30.78
N PHE A 108 7.02 13.09 31.30
CA PHE A 108 7.44 13.06 32.71
C PHE A 108 8.41 14.18 33.06
N THR A 109 9.16 14.72 32.11
CA THR A 109 10.03 15.88 32.32
C THR A 109 9.31 17.23 32.14
N ASN A 110 7.98 17.23 32.02
CA ASN A 110 7.14 18.40 31.79
C ASN A 110 7.33 19.11 30.44
N ASN A 111 8.06 18.48 29.51
CA ASN A 111 8.30 18.96 28.13
C ASN A 111 7.26 18.41 27.15
N VAL A 112 5.98 18.56 27.51
CA VAL A 112 4.84 17.94 26.81
C VAL A 112 4.77 18.35 25.34
N LEU A 113 5.03 19.63 25.05
CA LEU A 113 5.02 20.13 23.66
C LEU A 113 6.11 19.50 22.79
N GLU A 114 7.31 19.33 23.33
CA GLU A 114 8.43 18.73 22.61
C GLU A 114 8.11 17.28 22.23
N GLY A 115 7.59 16.50 23.17
CA GLY A 115 7.16 15.13 22.87
C GLY A 115 5.99 15.07 21.89
N ALA A 116 5.03 16.00 21.97
CA ALA A 116 3.94 16.09 20.99
C ALA A 116 4.44 16.47 19.59
N MET A 117 5.45 17.34 19.47
CA MET A 117 6.10 17.65 18.20
C MET A 117 6.82 16.44 17.61
N VAL A 118 7.58 15.70 18.43
CA VAL A 118 8.30 14.49 17.98
C VAL A 118 7.34 13.47 17.41
N ILE A 119 6.28 13.09 18.14
CA ILE A 119 5.33 12.10 17.66
C ILE A 119 4.53 12.59 16.45
N SER A 120 4.25 13.89 16.38
CA SER A 120 3.54 14.48 15.22
C SER A 120 4.38 14.43 13.96
N LEU A 121 5.65 14.82 14.02
CA LEU A 121 6.59 14.75 12.89
C LEU A 121 6.80 13.30 12.43
N TYR A 122 6.96 12.38 13.38
CA TYR A 122 7.07 10.96 13.09
C TYR A 122 5.83 10.44 12.37
N THR A 123 4.63 10.77 12.88
CA THR A 123 3.38 10.32 12.27
C THR A 123 3.17 10.90 10.86
N ILE A 124 3.54 12.17 10.66
CA ILE A 124 3.53 12.79 9.32
C ILE A 124 4.48 12.04 8.39
N GLY A 125 5.69 11.74 8.84
CA GLY A 125 6.68 10.96 8.07
C GLY A 125 6.12 9.60 7.67
N LYS A 126 5.47 8.88 8.58
CA LYS A 126 4.82 7.59 8.28
C LYS A 126 3.67 7.70 7.29
N ILE A 127 2.84 8.74 7.39
CA ILE A 127 1.76 8.98 6.41
C ILE A 127 2.34 9.22 5.00
N LEU A 128 3.43 9.99 4.90
CA LEU A 128 4.09 10.25 3.62
C LEU A 128 4.76 8.99 3.06
N GLU A 129 5.41 8.19 3.91
CA GLU A 129 6.00 6.90 3.55
C GLU A 129 4.94 5.94 3.00
N GLU A 130 3.81 5.77 3.72
CA GLU A 130 2.68 4.95 3.24
C GLU A 130 2.15 5.42 1.89
N LYS A 131 2.01 6.73 1.71
CA LYS A 131 1.55 7.30 0.44
C LYS A 131 2.52 7.03 -0.70
N ALA A 132 3.83 7.18 -0.46
CA ALA A 132 4.87 6.89 -1.44
C ALA A 132 4.88 5.42 -1.85
N ILE A 133 4.83 4.50 -0.88
CA ILE A 133 4.79 3.05 -1.12
C ILE A 133 3.53 2.68 -1.91
N ASN A 134 2.37 3.23 -1.55
CA ASN A 134 1.11 2.94 -2.23
C ASN A 134 1.09 3.44 -3.66
N ASN A 135 1.64 4.63 -3.92
CA ASN A 135 1.78 5.15 -5.29
C ASN A 135 2.71 4.27 -6.12
N SER A 136 3.85 3.84 -5.57
CA SER A 136 4.78 2.95 -6.26
C SER A 136 4.13 1.59 -6.57
N ARG A 137 3.40 1.01 -5.63
CA ARG A 137 2.66 -0.25 -5.84
C ARG A 137 1.59 -0.11 -6.91
N LYS A 138 0.86 1.02 -6.92
CA LYS A 138 -0.14 1.32 -7.95
C LYS A 138 0.51 1.39 -9.33
N SER A 139 1.62 2.12 -9.47
CA SER A 139 2.35 2.21 -10.74
C SER A 139 2.81 0.85 -11.26
N ILE A 140 3.33 -0.02 -10.37
CA ILE A 140 3.72 -1.38 -10.74
C ILE A 140 2.48 -2.19 -11.17
N LYS A 141 1.37 -2.08 -10.46
CA LYS A 141 0.13 -2.75 -10.83
C LYS A 141 -0.39 -2.28 -12.18
N ASP A 142 -0.44 -0.98 -12.41
CA ASP A 142 -0.87 -0.39 -13.68
C ASP A 142 -0.01 -0.91 -14.85
N LEU A 143 1.31 -1.09 -14.65
CA LEU A 143 2.20 -1.70 -15.64
C LEU A 143 1.91 -3.19 -15.86
N LEU A 144 1.57 -3.95 -14.83
CA LEU A 144 1.20 -5.36 -14.95
C LEU A 144 -0.18 -5.54 -15.61
N ASP A 145 -1.11 -4.63 -15.35
CA ASP A 145 -2.46 -4.62 -15.92
C ASP A 145 -2.48 -4.18 -17.41
N ILE A 146 -1.34 -3.77 -17.97
CA ILE A 146 -1.20 -3.51 -19.42
C ILE A 146 -1.42 -4.81 -20.21
N LYS A 147 -1.03 -5.97 -19.68
CA LYS A 147 -1.31 -7.27 -20.31
C LYS A 147 -2.81 -7.59 -20.22
N GLN A 148 -3.45 -7.70 -21.39
CA GLN A 148 -4.82 -8.18 -21.48
C GLN A 148 -4.85 -9.68 -21.22
N SER A 149 -5.81 -10.14 -20.42
CA SER A 149 -5.95 -11.57 -20.08
C SER A 149 -6.73 -12.36 -21.13
N TYR A 150 -7.43 -11.70 -22.07
CA TYR A 150 -8.24 -12.35 -23.10
C TYR A 150 -8.05 -11.70 -24.47
N ALA A 151 -8.39 -12.46 -25.51
CA ALA A 151 -8.43 -11.98 -26.88
C ALA A 151 -9.73 -12.42 -27.57
N ASN A 152 -10.16 -11.66 -28.56
CA ASN A 152 -11.30 -12.04 -29.38
C ASN A 152 -10.81 -12.76 -30.67
N LEU A 153 -10.84 -14.07 -30.65
CA LEU A 153 -10.43 -14.90 -31.76
C LEU A 153 -11.54 -14.95 -32.84
N LYS A 154 -11.20 -14.64 -34.06
CA LYS A 154 -12.10 -14.75 -35.20
C LYS A 154 -12.02 -16.14 -35.87
N LYS A 155 -13.12 -16.90 -35.82
CA LYS A 155 -13.26 -18.16 -36.52
C LYS A 155 -14.37 -18.02 -37.57
N GLY A 156 -13.97 -17.81 -38.84
CA GLY A 156 -14.93 -17.57 -39.93
C GLY A 156 -15.75 -16.29 -39.68
N ASN A 157 -17.07 -16.44 -39.52
CA ASN A 157 -17.99 -15.33 -39.23
C ASN A 157 -18.30 -15.12 -37.72
N THR A 158 -17.76 -15.96 -36.85
CA THR A 158 -18.00 -15.88 -35.39
C THR A 158 -16.76 -15.37 -34.70
N THR A 159 -16.97 -14.68 -33.58
CA THR A 159 -15.90 -14.21 -32.68
C THR A 159 -16.10 -14.87 -31.32
N SER A 160 -15.07 -15.54 -30.84
CA SER A 160 -15.05 -16.16 -29.52
C SER A 160 -13.99 -15.49 -28.64
N LYS A 161 -14.32 -15.31 -27.37
CA LYS A 161 -13.37 -14.81 -26.36
C LYS A 161 -12.54 -15.98 -25.86
N ILE A 162 -11.21 -15.88 -25.97
CA ILE A 162 -10.26 -16.90 -25.52
C ILE A 162 -9.23 -16.27 -24.58
N ASP A 163 -8.57 -17.09 -23.79
CA ASP A 163 -7.44 -16.64 -22.97
C ASP A 163 -6.24 -16.33 -23.88
N VAL A 164 -5.44 -15.33 -23.49
CA VAL A 164 -4.24 -14.93 -24.24
C VAL A 164 -3.23 -16.09 -24.35
N GLU A 165 -3.20 -16.96 -23.34
CA GLU A 165 -2.30 -18.13 -23.31
C GLU A 165 -2.69 -19.21 -24.33
N ASP A 166 -3.94 -19.22 -24.83
CA ASP A 166 -4.45 -20.16 -25.81
C ASP A 166 -4.27 -19.71 -27.28
N ILE A 167 -3.73 -18.49 -27.48
CA ILE A 167 -3.52 -17.93 -28.83
C ILE A 167 -2.38 -18.67 -29.54
N LYS A 168 -2.62 -19.06 -30.80
CA LYS A 168 -1.62 -19.71 -31.64
C LYS A 168 -1.12 -18.75 -32.72
N ILE A 169 0.07 -19.04 -33.21
CA ILE A 169 0.65 -18.30 -34.35
C ILE A 169 -0.27 -18.44 -35.57
N ASN A 170 -0.54 -17.32 -36.25
CA ASN A 170 -1.47 -17.13 -37.35
C ASN A 170 -2.96 -17.10 -36.98
N ASP A 171 -3.30 -17.02 -35.69
CA ASP A 171 -4.67 -16.73 -35.28
C ASP A 171 -5.06 -15.29 -35.66
N LEU A 172 -6.29 -15.14 -36.19
CA LEU A 172 -6.84 -13.82 -36.52
C LEU A 172 -7.62 -13.26 -35.30
N LEU A 173 -7.15 -12.17 -34.77
CA LEU A 173 -7.75 -11.52 -33.61
C LEU A 173 -8.50 -10.24 -34.00
N ILE A 174 -9.59 -9.95 -33.32
CA ILE A 174 -10.33 -8.69 -33.46
C ILE A 174 -10.08 -7.85 -32.22
N VAL A 175 -9.49 -6.67 -32.41
CA VAL A 175 -9.34 -5.65 -31.35
C VAL A 175 -10.38 -4.57 -31.60
N LYS A 176 -11.27 -4.36 -30.62
CA LYS A 176 -12.31 -3.34 -30.69
C LYS A 176 -11.80 -2.01 -30.12
N LYS A 177 -12.50 -0.93 -30.46
CA LYS A 177 -12.20 0.40 -29.92
C LYS A 177 -12.24 0.38 -28.38
N GLY A 178 -11.17 0.85 -27.74
CA GLY A 178 -11.02 0.86 -26.28
C GLY A 178 -10.49 -0.46 -25.69
N GLU A 179 -10.27 -1.49 -26.50
CA GLU A 179 -9.60 -2.73 -26.06
C GLU A 179 -8.08 -2.61 -26.20
N LYS A 180 -7.36 -3.28 -25.33
CA LYS A 180 -5.89 -3.38 -25.41
C LYS A 180 -5.51 -4.44 -26.45
N ILE A 181 -4.35 -4.26 -27.09
CA ILE A 181 -3.77 -5.27 -27.98
C ILE A 181 -3.25 -6.42 -27.12
N PRO A 182 -3.76 -7.67 -27.29
CA PRO A 182 -3.45 -8.77 -26.39
C PRO A 182 -2.07 -9.39 -26.60
N VAL A 183 -1.57 -9.41 -27.83
CA VAL A 183 -0.30 -10.02 -28.24
C VAL A 183 0.31 -9.24 -29.40
N ASP A 184 1.59 -9.44 -29.66
CA ASP A 184 2.27 -8.91 -30.83
C ASP A 184 1.69 -9.51 -32.10
N GLY A 185 1.54 -8.69 -33.14
CA GLY A 185 0.94 -9.14 -34.39
C GLY A 185 1.06 -8.10 -35.50
N VAL A 186 0.51 -8.49 -36.68
CA VAL A 186 0.49 -7.63 -37.86
C VAL A 186 -0.95 -7.25 -38.19
N ILE A 187 -1.19 -5.97 -38.44
CA ILE A 187 -2.51 -5.46 -38.85
C ILE A 187 -2.85 -5.95 -40.25
N VAL A 188 -3.86 -6.81 -40.34
CA VAL A 188 -4.34 -7.36 -41.62
C VAL A 188 -5.42 -6.47 -42.21
N LYS A 189 -6.27 -5.86 -41.39
CA LYS A 189 -7.39 -5.03 -41.84
C LYS A 189 -7.74 -3.97 -40.77
N GLY A 190 -8.00 -2.75 -41.23
CA GLY A 190 -8.41 -1.62 -40.37
C GLY A 190 -7.28 -0.64 -40.10
N SER A 191 -7.60 0.46 -39.45
CA SER A 191 -6.67 1.46 -38.96
C SER A 191 -7.22 2.07 -37.70
N THR A 192 -6.35 2.43 -36.74
CA THR A 192 -6.73 3.06 -35.48
C THR A 192 -5.58 3.86 -34.91
N TYR A 193 -5.88 4.73 -33.94
CA TYR A 193 -4.87 5.37 -33.12
C TYR A 193 -4.67 4.56 -31.86
N LEU A 194 -3.42 4.44 -31.42
CA LEU A 194 -3.04 3.72 -30.21
C LEU A 194 -2.64 4.73 -29.14
N ASP A 195 -3.22 4.58 -27.96
CA ASP A 195 -2.78 5.30 -26.78
C ASP A 195 -1.59 4.55 -26.15
N MET A 196 -0.40 5.14 -26.28
CA MET A 196 0.85 4.60 -25.73
C MET A 196 1.29 5.33 -24.46
N SER A 197 0.48 6.22 -23.91
CA SER A 197 0.82 7.04 -22.74
C SER A 197 1.26 6.23 -21.52
N SER A 198 0.71 5.01 -21.36
CA SER A 198 1.08 4.09 -20.29
C SER A 198 2.49 3.49 -20.44
N LEU A 199 3.06 3.49 -21.66
CA LEU A 199 4.39 2.96 -21.96
C LEU A 199 5.44 4.05 -22.11
N THR A 200 5.09 5.12 -22.80
CA THR A 200 6.03 6.21 -23.14
C THR A 200 5.95 7.38 -22.18
N GLY A 201 4.85 7.49 -21.40
CA GLY A 201 4.57 8.66 -20.56
C GLY A 201 4.08 9.88 -21.36
N GLU A 202 4.01 9.80 -22.67
CA GLU A 202 3.56 10.88 -23.55
C GLU A 202 2.14 10.61 -24.04
N SER A 203 1.22 11.56 -23.77
CA SER A 203 -0.15 11.54 -24.31
C SER A 203 -0.17 12.06 -25.75
N ALA A 204 0.54 11.40 -26.66
CA ALA A 204 0.49 11.70 -28.10
C ALA A 204 -0.57 10.83 -28.77
N PHE A 205 -1.53 11.46 -29.45
CA PHE A 205 -2.54 10.81 -30.30
C PHE A 205 -2.04 10.72 -31.74
#